data_5ca96d007fc1afd6fada76ed0609bb5b
#
_entry.id   5ca96d007fc1afd6fada76ed0609bb5b
#
_cell.length_a   1.000
_cell.length_b   1.000
_cell.length_c   1.000
_cell.angle_alpha   90.00
_cell.angle_beta   90.00
_cell.angle_gamma   90.00
#
_symmetry.space_group_name_H-M   'P 1'
#
loop_
_entity.id
_entity.type
_entity.pdbx_description
1 polymer ?
#
loop_
_entity_poly.entity_id
_entity_poly.type
_entity_poly.pdbx_seq_one_letter_code
_entity_poly.pdbx_strand_id
1 'polypeptide(L)'
;MGALLEATVENRYAGDETKQPPIGYIWVFNEAAWLTQAQADAWLLARAADLPAGCVRGCAELSPETYIKKIVKIRQAIADGEIYQVNYTWPLDVTLYGDPAQVFINLAQAQPTAYAAYIDMPEYQVLSLSPELFFAVDGDRIKVRPMKGTSPRCVDHEGDQAQAQALKASEKNRAENLMIVDLLRNDLGRVAKPGTVIVDSLFDIEAYATVHQMTSSISATLNTRRLTALIPALFPCGSITGAPKVAAMQKINAWEIAPRGLYTGTIGWATAEKIQANVAIRTLVLDPPTGESLAARTGILGVGSGIVWDSNAEAEYAECLLKSDFLVKPDPGFTLFETLRLDLPAAELEATLPLVEIYPRYRGHRSRLSAAAFSLGFGFNEEGFESILWQVKAEIREKAPGNAGIKSYRVRIDLGHDGTLHSSWSALPPLADRVALIWATERLDGFNPLLRYKTSARSLYDAAIEIAVAQQAFDALFCNQAGLVCEGGRSNVFVKEGNRLLTPPVRCGLLPGVLRAELLARGEASESLLTISDIKAASREGRLRVGNALRGLMPAYLK
;
A
#
# COMPACT_ATOMS: atom_id res chain seq x y z
N MET A 1 -6.02 -21.30 12.61
CA MET A 1 -7.24 -22.06 12.27
C MET A 1 -6.94 -23.49 11.79
N GLY A 2 -5.95 -23.69 10.90
CA GLY A 2 -5.58 -25.05 10.44
C GLY A 2 -5.33 -26.04 11.58
N ALA A 3 -4.54 -25.65 12.59
CA ALA A 3 -4.23 -26.49 13.74
C ALA A 3 -5.43 -26.87 14.62
N LEU A 4 -6.54 -26.11 14.54
CA LEU A 4 -7.77 -26.41 15.32
C LEU A 4 -8.73 -27.33 14.57
N LEU A 5 -8.60 -27.41 13.25
CA LEU A 5 -9.42 -28.28 12.40
C LEU A 5 -8.68 -29.57 12.00
N GLU A 6 -7.35 -29.55 12.04
CA GLU A 6 -6.48 -30.67 11.74
C GLU A 6 -5.56 -30.92 12.94
N ALA A 7 -5.88 -31.94 13.74
CA ALA A 7 -5.15 -32.29 14.98
C ALA A 7 -3.66 -32.62 14.77
N THR A 8 -3.27 -32.90 13.52
CA THR A 8 -1.87 -33.19 13.14
C THR A 8 -1.03 -31.97 12.88
N VAL A 9 -1.62 -30.77 12.87
CA VAL A 9 -0.91 -29.50 12.68
C VAL A 9 -0.75 -28.80 14.02
N GLU A 10 0.48 -28.68 14.49
CA GLU A 10 0.82 -28.05 15.74
C GLU A 10 0.55 -26.53 15.68
N ASN A 11 -0.10 -25.98 16.70
CA ASN A 11 -0.33 -24.53 16.78
C ASN A 11 0.91 -23.83 17.35
N ARG A 12 1.80 -23.35 16.50
CA ARG A 12 3.03 -22.63 16.88
C ARG A 12 2.76 -21.33 17.67
N TYR A 13 1.59 -20.75 17.48
CA TYR A 13 1.19 -19.50 18.11
C TYR A 13 0.28 -19.72 19.34
N ALA A 14 0.16 -20.96 19.80
CA ALA A 14 -0.56 -21.28 21.04
C ALA A 14 0.24 -20.73 22.24
N GLY A 15 -0.10 -19.52 22.63
CA GLY A 15 0.34 -18.87 23.86
C GLY A 15 -0.83 -18.75 24.84
N ASP A 16 -0.87 -17.67 25.60
CA ASP A 16 -1.98 -17.34 26.48
C ASP A 16 -3.29 -17.29 25.68
N GLU A 17 -4.15 -18.31 25.85
CA GLU A 17 -5.42 -18.47 25.13
C GLU A 17 -6.34 -17.24 25.29
N THR A 18 -6.16 -16.46 26.36
CA THR A 18 -6.95 -15.25 26.64
C THR A 18 -6.55 -14.08 25.72
N LYS A 19 -5.39 -14.17 25.04
CA LYS A 19 -4.87 -13.13 24.13
C LYS A 19 -4.93 -13.49 22.65
N GLN A 20 -5.39 -14.70 22.32
CA GLN A 20 -5.52 -15.10 20.92
C GLN A 20 -6.78 -14.50 20.31
N PRO A 21 -6.69 -13.93 19.08
CA PRO A 21 -7.89 -13.51 18.37
C PRO A 21 -8.77 -14.73 18.11
N PRO A 22 -10.10 -14.58 18.12
CA PRO A 22 -11.00 -15.68 17.83
C PRO A 22 -10.76 -16.23 16.41
N ILE A 23 -10.99 -17.53 16.24
CA ILE A 23 -10.80 -18.25 14.98
C ILE A 23 -11.74 -17.76 13.89
N GLY A 24 -12.89 -17.25 14.28
CA GLY A 24 -13.91 -16.71 13.41
C GLY A 24 -15.04 -16.08 14.18
N TYR A 25 -15.82 -15.30 13.47
CA TYR A 25 -17.01 -14.65 13.98
C TYR A 25 -18.22 -15.12 13.19
N ILE A 26 -19.32 -15.34 13.90
CA ILE A 26 -20.63 -15.64 13.31
C ILE A 26 -21.60 -14.63 13.88
N TRP A 27 -22.19 -13.80 13.03
CA TRP A 27 -23.23 -12.86 13.42
C TRP A 27 -24.57 -13.36 12.89
N VAL A 28 -25.59 -13.26 13.71
CA VAL A 28 -26.97 -13.57 13.34
C VAL A 28 -27.75 -12.27 13.24
N PHE A 29 -28.33 -12.03 12.07
CA PHE A 29 -29.09 -10.81 11.77
C PHE A 29 -30.58 -11.11 11.72
N ASN A 30 -31.39 -10.23 12.31
CA ASN A 30 -32.85 -10.30 12.22
C ASN A 30 -33.36 -9.75 10.88
N GLU A 31 -32.60 -8.87 10.25
CA GLU A 31 -32.96 -8.20 8.99
C GLU A 31 -31.81 -8.26 7.99
N ALA A 32 -32.14 -8.44 6.73
CA ALA A 32 -31.23 -8.35 5.60
C ALA A 32 -31.94 -7.67 4.43
N ALA A 33 -31.23 -6.79 3.74
CA ALA A 33 -31.74 -6.11 2.55
C ALA A 33 -30.86 -6.44 1.33
N TRP A 34 -31.50 -6.70 0.19
CA TRP A 34 -30.85 -6.81 -1.09
C TRP A 34 -30.86 -5.46 -1.78
N LEU A 35 -29.68 -4.93 -2.07
CA LEU A 35 -29.49 -3.63 -2.71
C LEU A 35 -28.84 -3.82 -4.09
N THR A 36 -29.15 -2.93 -5.02
CA THR A 36 -28.34 -2.78 -6.22
C THR A 36 -26.98 -2.18 -5.85
N GLN A 37 -25.98 -2.32 -6.72
CA GLN A 37 -24.66 -1.72 -6.48
C GLN A 37 -24.76 -0.21 -6.19
N ALA A 38 -25.51 0.52 -7.02
CA ALA A 38 -25.71 1.97 -6.83
C ALA A 38 -26.37 2.33 -5.48
N GLN A 39 -27.31 1.51 -5.01
CA GLN A 39 -27.93 1.71 -3.70
C GLN A 39 -26.97 1.39 -2.55
N ALA A 40 -26.15 0.35 -2.69
CA ALA A 40 -25.13 0.00 -1.71
C ALA A 40 -24.05 1.09 -1.61
N ASP A 41 -23.57 1.59 -2.75
CA ASP A 41 -22.59 2.69 -2.80
C ASP A 41 -23.18 3.96 -2.17
N ALA A 42 -24.40 4.34 -2.51
CA ALA A 42 -25.07 5.50 -1.93
C ALA A 42 -25.26 5.34 -0.40
N TRP A 43 -25.58 4.14 0.07
CA TRP A 43 -25.75 3.85 1.50
C TRP A 43 -24.43 3.95 2.26
N LEU A 44 -23.31 3.50 1.68
CA LEU A 44 -21.97 3.65 2.25
C LEU A 44 -21.52 5.11 2.23
N LEU A 45 -21.66 5.80 1.09
CA LEU A 45 -21.26 7.21 0.94
C LEU A 45 -22.01 8.15 1.89
N ALA A 46 -23.29 7.88 2.17
CA ALA A 46 -24.06 8.68 3.13
C ALA A 46 -23.50 8.65 4.57
N ARG A 47 -22.56 7.76 4.85
CA ARG A 47 -21.87 7.59 6.14
C ARG A 47 -20.42 8.02 6.10
N ALA A 48 -19.84 8.15 4.90
CA ALA A 48 -18.46 8.54 4.72
C ALA A 48 -18.27 10.06 4.90
N ALA A 49 -17.13 10.46 5.43
CA ALA A 49 -16.74 11.87 5.49
C ALA A 49 -16.22 12.33 4.12
N ASP A 50 -16.57 13.53 3.70
CA ASP A 50 -16.08 14.16 2.46
C ASP A 50 -14.62 14.65 2.62
N LEU A 51 -13.70 13.72 2.70
CA LEU A 51 -12.26 13.94 2.83
C LEU A 51 -11.51 13.02 1.86
N PRO A 52 -10.30 13.42 1.41
CA PRO A 52 -9.45 12.51 0.64
C PRO A 52 -9.26 11.18 1.37
N ALA A 53 -9.54 10.08 0.69
CA ALA A 53 -9.49 8.75 1.29
C ALA A 53 -8.72 7.77 0.39
N GLY A 54 -7.85 6.99 0.99
CA GLY A 54 -7.00 6.03 0.28
C GLY A 54 -6.10 5.23 1.21
N CYS A 55 -5.17 4.52 0.60
CA CYS A 55 -4.20 3.71 1.33
C CYS A 55 -2.77 4.17 1.03
N VAL A 56 -1.92 4.01 2.03
CA VAL A 56 -0.47 4.10 1.93
C VAL A 56 0.08 2.70 2.17
N ARG A 57 0.76 2.17 1.19
CA ARG A 57 1.48 0.89 1.31
C ARG A 57 2.74 1.10 2.14
N GLY A 58 2.88 0.36 3.23
CA GLY A 58 4.07 0.35 4.06
C GLY A 58 5.25 -0.36 3.41
N CYS A 59 6.38 -0.31 4.07
CA CYS A 59 7.53 -1.14 3.69
C CYS A 59 7.21 -2.61 3.98
N ALA A 60 7.67 -3.50 3.09
CA ALA A 60 7.57 -4.92 3.31
C ALA A 60 8.41 -5.32 4.55
N GLU A 61 7.81 -5.98 5.53
CA GLU A 61 8.54 -6.55 6.68
C GLU A 61 9.55 -7.62 6.23
N LEU A 62 9.26 -8.31 5.12
CA LEU A 62 10.11 -9.33 4.55
C LEU A 62 10.97 -8.75 3.41
N SER A 63 12.28 -8.63 3.64
CA SER A 63 13.20 -8.15 2.60
C SER A 63 13.31 -9.15 1.45
N PRO A 64 13.60 -8.67 0.21
CA PRO A 64 13.81 -9.55 -0.95
C PRO A 64 14.80 -10.68 -0.66
N GLU A 65 15.92 -10.38 0.00
CA GLU A 65 16.97 -11.37 0.30
C GLU A 65 16.47 -12.45 1.27
N THR A 66 15.65 -12.06 2.26
CA THR A 66 15.05 -13.01 3.21
C THR A 66 14.00 -13.88 2.52
N TYR A 67 13.18 -13.28 1.64
CA TYR A 67 12.20 -14.01 0.84
C TYR A 67 12.90 -15.05 -0.05
N ILE A 68 13.93 -14.66 -0.81
CA ILE A 68 14.69 -15.55 -1.70
C ILE A 68 15.24 -16.76 -0.93
N LYS A 69 15.83 -16.54 0.26
CA LYS A 69 16.31 -17.64 1.12
C LYS A 69 15.19 -18.61 1.52
N LYS A 70 13.99 -18.09 1.77
CA LYS A 70 12.82 -18.92 2.08
C LYS A 70 12.37 -19.74 0.87
N ILE A 71 12.32 -19.15 -0.31
CA ILE A 71 11.94 -19.85 -1.56
C ILE A 71 12.92 -20.99 -1.88
N VAL A 72 14.22 -20.78 -1.70
CA VAL A 72 15.23 -21.84 -1.86
C VAL A 72 14.93 -23.03 -0.94
N LYS A 73 14.61 -22.76 0.34
CA LYS A 73 14.24 -23.80 1.31
C LYS A 73 12.95 -24.54 0.91
N ILE A 74 11.95 -23.82 0.42
CA ILE A 74 10.68 -24.39 -0.05
C ILE A 74 10.93 -25.30 -1.25
N ARG A 75 11.70 -24.85 -2.23
CA ARG A 75 12.04 -25.65 -3.41
C ARG A 75 12.81 -26.92 -3.04
N GLN A 76 13.68 -26.86 -2.02
CA GLN A 76 14.35 -28.07 -1.52
C GLN A 76 13.34 -29.10 -0.97
N ALA A 77 12.36 -28.66 -0.17
CA ALA A 77 11.33 -29.57 0.35
C ALA A 77 10.43 -30.17 -0.77
N ILE A 78 10.23 -29.43 -1.87
CA ILE A 78 9.56 -29.95 -3.07
C ILE A 78 10.45 -31.03 -3.74
N ALA A 79 11.75 -30.76 -3.88
CA ALA A 79 12.71 -31.71 -4.45
C ALA A 79 12.80 -33.02 -3.63
N ASP A 80 12.72 -32.88 -2.30
CA ASP A 80 12.73 -34.02 -1.36
C ASP A 80 11.39 -34.80 -1.35
N GLY A 81 10.39 -34.31 -2.11
CA GLY A 81 9.07 -34.98 -2.25
C GLY A 81 8.16 -34.81 -1.03
N GLU A 82 8.47 -33.87 -0.11
CA GLU A 82 7.65 -33.61 1.08
C GLU A 82 6.32 -32.93 0.73
N ILE A 83 6.34 -32.06 -0.28
CA ILE A 83 5.20 -31.33 -0.83
C ILE A 83 5.36 -31.16 -2.34
N TYR A 84 4.28 -30.93 -3.06
CA TYR A 84 4.31 -30.63 -4.51
C TYR A 84 4.21 -29.11 -4.77
N GLN A 85 3.46 -28.43 -3.92
CA GLN A 85 3.24 -26.98 -3.96
C GLN A 85 2.95 -26.47 -2.55
N VAL A 86 3.34 -25.23 -2.27
CA VAL A 86 2.89 -24.49 -1.08
C VAL A 86 2.63 -23.04 -1.44
N ASN A 87 1.55 -22.48 -0.90
CA ASN A 87 1.30 -21.04 -0.99
C ASN A 87 2.01 -20.37 0.20
N TYR A 88 3.13 -19.69 -0.08
CA TYR A 88 3.93 -18.97 0.92
C TYR A 88 3.48 -17.51 1.02
N THR A 89 3.20 -17.07 2.25
CA THR A 89 2.57 -15.77 2.49
C THR A 89 3.29 -14.95 3.56
N TRP A 90 3.05 -13.64 3.55
CA TRP A 90 3.57 -12.70 4.52
C TRP A 90 2.68 -11.45 4.61
N PRO A 91 2.68 -10.73 5.77
CA PRO A 91 1.90 -9.52 5.95
C PRO A 91 2.60 -8.31 5.33
N LEU A 92 1.80 -7.37 4.83
CA LEU A 92 2.17 -6.01 4.45
C LEU A 92 1.44 -5.04 5.37
N ASP A 93 2.18 -4.12 5.99
CA ASP A 93 1.59 -3.01 6.71
C ASP A 93 0.95 -2.02 5.76
N VAL A 94 -0.23 -1.57 6.11
CA VAL A 94 -0.98 -0.58 5.35
C VAL A 94 -1.45 0.50 6.31
N THR A 95 -1.34 1.75 5.90
CA THR A 95 -2.01 2.86 6.59
C THR A 95 -3.12 3.39 5.70
N LEU A 96 -4.36 3.29 6.14
CA LEU A 96 -5.51 3.92 5.51
C LEU A 96 -5.65 5.35 6.03
N TYR A 97 -5.91 6.30 5.13
CA TYR A 97 -6.30 7.67 5.46
C TYR A 97 -7.69 7.97 4.94
N GLY A 98 -8.42 8.84 5.64
CA GLY A 98 -9.82 9.13 5.37
C GLY A 98 -10.78 8.04 5.86
N ASP A 99 -11.97 8.01 5.30
CA ASP A 99 -13.05 7.11 5.73
C ASP A 99 -12.91 5.72 5.09
N PRO A 100 -12.94 4.61 5.88
CA PRO A 100 -12.82 3.26 5.34
C PRO A 100 -13.91 2.86 4.35
N ALA A 101 -15.15 3.34 4.50
CA ALA A 101 -16.22 3.07 3.56
C ALA A 101 -15.95 3.75 2.20
N GLN A 102 -15.44 4.99 2.23
CA GLN A 102 -15.03 5.69 1.00
C GLN A 102 -13.88 4.95 0.31
N VAL A 103 -12.87 4.50 1.08
CA VAL A 103 -11.76 3.70 0.53
C VAL A 103 -12.30 2.41 -0.11
N PHE A 104 -13.19 1.69 0.56
CA PHE A 104 -13.79 0.47 0.02
C PHE A 104 -14.50 0.73 -1.32
N ILE A 105 -15.29 1.80 -1.43
CA ILE A 105 -15.98 2.17 -2.66
C ILE A 105 -14.99 2.47 -3.79
N ASN A 106 -13.98 3.30 -3.51
CA ASN A 106 -12.95 3.66 -4.50
C ASN A 106 -12.22 2.40 -5.03
N LEU A 107 -11.87 1.49 -4.13
CA LEU A 107 -11.23 0.22 -4.48
C LEU A 107 -12.16 -0.69 -5.30
N ALA A 108 -13.43 -0.81 -4.89
CA ALA A 108 -14.42 -1.66 -5.57
C ALA A 108 -14.76 -1.13 -6.97
N GLN A 109 -14.79 0.17 -7.15
CA GLN A 109 -15.00 0.80 -8.47
C GLN A 109 -13.78 0.61 -9.39
N ALA A 110 -12.56 0.76 -8.85
CA ALA A 110 -11.33 0.55 -9.61
C ALA A 110 -11.11 -0.92 -9.98
N GLN A 111 -11.60 -1.84 -9.15
CA GLN A 111 -11.45 -3.28 -9.35
C GLN A 111 -12.71 -4.04 -8.94
N PRO A 112 -13.76 -4.05 -9.76
CA PRO A 112 -14.97 -4.81 -9.47
C PRO A 112 -14.69 -6.30 -9.30
N THR A 113 -15.19 -6.87 -8.20
CA THR A 113 -15.08 -8.30 -7.89
C THR A 113 -16.41 -8.87 -7.44
N ALA A 114 -16.64 -10.16 -7.72
CA ALA A 114 -17.94 -10.80 -7.45
C ALA A 114 -18.18 -11.08 -5.96
N TYR A 115 -17.14 -11.10 -5.13
CA TYR A 115 -17.23 -11.53 -3.73
C TYR A 115 -16.62 -10.48 -2.78
N ALA A 116 -16.80 -9.20 -3.13
CA ALA A 116 -16.40 -8.10 -2.26
C ALA A 116 -17.23 -8.09 -0.98
N ALA A 117 -16.61 -7.63 0.13
CA ALA A 117 -17.27 -7.49 1.42
C ALA A 117 -16.66 -6.32 2.20
N TYR A 118 -17.53 -5.48 2.77
CA TYR A 118 -17.19 -4.47 3.76
C TYR A 118 -17.79 -4.87 5.09
N ILE A 119 -16.96 -5.04 6.11
CA ILE A 119 -17.38 -5.39 7.46
C ILE A 119 -16.93 -4.27 8.38
N ASP A 120 -17.89 -3.70 9.09
CA ASP A 120 -17.67 -2.61 10.04
C ASP A 120 -18.06 -3.07 11.45
N MET A 121 -17.06 -3.31 12.28
CA MET A 121 -17.22 -3.81 13.65
C MET A 121 -16.45 -2.90 14.61
N PRO A 122 -16.89 -2.78 15.87
CA PRO A 122 -16.18 -2.00 16.87
C PRO A 122 -14.71 -2.43 17.08
N GLU A 123 -14.45 -3.74 16.98
CA GLU A 123 -13.14 -4.32 17.24
C GLU A 123 -12.20 -4.24 16.03
N TYR A 124 -12.72 -4.26 14.79
CA TYR A 124 -11.96 -4.14 13.56
C TYR A 124 -12.87 -3.93 12.35
N GLN A 125 -12.28 -3.43 11.27
CA GLN A 125 -12.96 -3.29 9.99
C GLN A 125 -12.25 -4.12 8.93
N VAL A 126 -13.02 -4.65 7.98
CA VAL A 126 -12.49 -5.48 6.89
C VAL A 126 -12.95 -4.93 5.54
N LEU A 127 -11.99 -4.68 4.67
CA LEU A 127 -12.20 -4.31 3.28
C LEU A 127 -11.71 -5.47 2.41
N SER A 128 -12.61 -6.29 1.91
CA SER A 128 -12.30 -7.47 1.09
C SER A 128 -12.76 -7.25 -0.34
N LEU A 129 -11.84 -7.39 -1.30
CA LEU A 129 -12.10 -7.36 -2.73
C LEU A 129 -11.78 -8.71 -3.36
N SER A 130 -12.23 -9.77 -2.71
CA SER A 130 -11.96 -11.14 -3.15
C SER A 130 -12.57 -11.44 -4.51
N PRO A 131 -11.79 -11.95 -5.47
CA PRO A 131 -12.30 -12.44 -6.74
C PRO A 131 -12.70 -13.92 -6.69
N GLU A 132 -12.33 -14.66 -5.64
CA GLU A 132 -12.37 -16.12 -5.63
C GLU A 132 -13.52 -16.65 -4.78
N LEU A 133 -14.33 -17.53 -5.38
CA LEU A 133 -15.36 -18.29 -4.67
C LEU A 133 -14.70 -19.48 -3.94
N PHE A 134 -14.85 -19.51 -2.62
CA PHE A 134 -14.49 -20.68 -1.85
C PHE A 134 -15.53 -21.80 -2.06
N PHE A 135 -16.78 -21.55 -1.68
CA PHE A 135 -17.91 -22.42 -2.05
C PHE A 135 -19.23 -21.65 -2.02
N ALA A 136 -20.18 -22.15 -2.80
CA ALA A 136 -21.58 -21.73 -2.74
C ALA A 136 -22.48 -22.97 -2.59
N VAL A 137 -23.56 -22.83 -1.81
CA VAL A 137 -24.60 -23.88 -1.66
C VAL A 137 -25.93 -23.26 -2.05
N ASP A 138 -26.69 -23.98 -2.88
CA ASP A 138 -28.07 -23.67 -3.24
C ASP A 138 -28.90 -24.96 -3.13
N GLY A 139 -29.85 -24.98 -2.20
CA GLY A 139 -30.51 -26.21 -1.83
C GLY A 139 -29.52 -27.25 -1.27
N ASP A 140 -29.40 -28.40 -1.89
CA ASP A 140 -28.43 -29.45 -1.54
C ASP A 140 -27.22 -29.49 -2.50
N ARG A 141 -27.14 -28.58 -3.47
CA ARG A 141 -26.03 -28.49 -4.41
C ARG A 141 -24.95 -27.56 -3.92
N ILE A 142 -23.71 -28.06 -3.83
CA ILE A 142 -22.53 -27.25 -3.57
C ILE A 142 -21.74 -27.04 -4.86
N LYS A 143 -21.15 -25.84 -5.01
CA LYS A 143 -20.25 -25.48 -6.09
C LYS A 143 -18.97 -24.85 -5.53
N VAL A 144 -17.82 -25.22 -6.06
CA VAL A 144 -16.51 -24.58 -5.83
C VAL A 144 -15.92 -24.14 -7.16
N ARG A 145 -15.15 -23.03 -7.16
CA ARG A 145 -14.59 -22.47 -8.39
C ARG A 145 -13.17 -21.95 -8.18
N PRO A 146 -12.17 -22.85 -8.23
CA PRO A 146 -10.78 -22.44 -8.11
C PRO A 146 -10.31 -21.61 -9.30
N MET A 147 -9.37 -20.70 -9.04
CA MET A 147 -8.76 -19.81 -10.01
C MET A 147 -7.23 -20.01 -9.98
N LYS A 148 -6.63 -20.37 -11.12
CA LYS A 148 -5.18 -20.48 -11.29
C LYS A 148 -4.80 -20.05 -12.71
N GLY A 149 -3.72 -19.33 -12.84
CA GLY A 149 -3.28 -18.75 -14.12
C GLY A 149 -3.94 -17.40 -14.41
N THR A 150 -3.12 -16.40 -14.61
CA THR A 150 -3.51 -15.02 -14.87
C THR A 150 -2.70 -14.47 -16.05
N SER A 151 -3.34 -13.70 -16.91
CA SER A 151 -2.71 -12.98 -18.02
C SER A 151 -3.25 -11.55 -18.07
N PRO A 152 -2.43 -10.54 -18.38
CA PRO A 152 -2.90 -9.17 -18.51
C PRO A 152 -3.86 -9.02 -19.69
N ARG A 153 -4.74 -8.02 -19.64
CA ARG A 153 -5.55 -7.58 -20.76
C ARG A 153 -4.72 -6.74 -21.72
N CYS A 154 -5.02 -6.82 -23.02
CA CYS A 154 -4.46 -5.92 -24.03
C CYS A 154 -5.50 -4.88 -24.45
N VAL A 155 -5.04 -3.71 -24.88
CA VAL A 155 -5.92 -2.62 -25.35
C VAL A 155 -6.56 -2.98 -26.70
N ASP A 156 -5.79 -3.62 -27.57
CA ASP A 156 -6.30 -4.09 -28.86
C ASP A 156 -6.99 -5.45 -28.74
N HIS A 157 -8.03 -5.65 -29.52
CA HIS A 157 -8.88 -6.85 -29.44
C HIS A 157 -8.15 -8.13 -29.87
N GLU A 158 -7.29 -8.07 -30.86
CA GLU A 158 -6.54 -9.25 -31.36
C GLU A 158 -5.49 -9.70 -30.34
N GLY A 159 -4.73 -8.76 -29.78
CA GLY A 159 -3.78 -9.03 -28.70
C GLY A 159 -4.47 -9.57 -27.45
N ASP A 160 -5.63 -9.04 -27.10
CA ASP A 160 -6.41 -9.51 -25.94
C ASP A 160 -6.90 -10.95 -26.13
N GLN A 161 -7.39 -11.31 -27.33
CA GLN A 161 -7.75 -12.69 -27.66
C GLN A 161 -6.52 -13.62 -27.66
N ALA A 162 -5.39 -13.15 -28.20
CA ALA A 162 -4.15 -13.93 -28.20
C ALA A 162 -3.67 -14.24 -26.78
N GLN A 163 -3.74 -13.27 -25.85
CA GLN A 163 -3.42 -13.47 -24.45
C GLN A 163 -4.35 -14.51 -23.79
N ALA A 164 -5.65 -14.42 -24.03
CA ALA A 164 -6.61 -15.39 -23.51
C ALA A 164 -6.34 -16.82 -24.02
N GLN A 165 -6.03 -16.95 -25.33
CA GLN A 165 -5.70 -18.24 -25.94
C GLN A 165 -4.36 -18.79 -25.43
N ALA A 166 -3.34 -17.95 -25.30
CA ALA A 166 -2.05 -18.34 -24.73
C ALA A 166 -2.19 -18.83 -23.29
N LEU A 167 -2.99 -18.14 -22.47
CA LEU A 167 -3.30 -18.59 -21.12
C LEU A 167 -3.99 -19.96 -21.12
N LYS A 168 -4.99 -20.14 -21.97
CA LYS A 168 -5.73 -21.41 -22.10
C LYS A 168 -4.84 -22.56 -22.57
N ALA A 169 -3.87 -22.28 -23.43
CA ALA A 169 -2.94 -23.28 -23.98
C ALA A 169 -1.76 -23.57 -23.05
N SER A 170 -1.51 -22.75 -22.04
CA SER A 170 -0.36 -22.89 -21.13
C SER A 170 -0.39 -24.20 -20.35
N GLU A 171 0.53 -25.11 -20.65
CA GLU A 171 0.65 -26.39 -19.97
C GLU A 171 0.89 -26.23 -18.46
N LYS A 172 1.73 -25.27 -18.06
CA LYS A 172 2.00 -24.95 -16.65
C LYS A 172 0.72 -24.56 -15.92
N ASN A 173 -0.01 -23.56 -16.43
CA ASN A 173 -1.24 -23.07 -15.79
C ASN A 173 -2.33 -24.16 -15.72
N ARG A 174 -2.43 -24.98 -16.76
CA ARG A 174 -3.35 -26.12 -16.78
C ARG A 174 -2.98 -27.17 -15.75
N ALA A 175 -1.70 -27.51 -15.60
CA ALA A 175 -1.22 -28.47 -14.63
C ALA A 175 -1.49 -27.99 -13.19
N GLU A 176 -1.19 -26.73 -12.88
CA GLU A 176 -1.48 -26.13 -11.58
C GLU A 176 -2.99 -26.08 -11.29
N ASN A 177 -3.80 -25.71 -12.28
CA ASN A 177 -5.25 -25.66 -12.13
C ASN A 177 -5.83 -27.08 -11.89
N LEU A 178 -5.36 -28.07 -12.65
CA LEU A 178 -5.82 -29.46 -12.52
C LEU A 178 -5.48 -30.06 -11.14
N MET A 179 -4.29 -29.74 -10.61
CA MET A 179 -3.89 -30.18 -9.28
C MET A 179 -4.84 -29.62 -8.19
N ILE A 180 -5.25 -28.36 -8.30
CA ILE A 180 -6.20 -27.75 -7.36
C ILE A 180 -7.61 -28.33 -7.55
N VAL A 181 -8.04 -28.59 -8.79
CA VAL A 181 -9.31 -29.27 -9.08
C VAL A 181 -9.34 -30.64 -8.37
N ASP A 182 -8.28 -31.41 -8.45
CA ASP A 182 -8.22 -32.76 -7.84
C ASP A 182 -8.25 -32.67 -6.31
N LEU A 183 -7.54 -31.69 -5.73
CA LEU A 183 -7.58 -31.42 -4.30
C LEU A 183 -9.01 -31.08 -3.82
N LEU A 184 -9.70 -30.19 -4.54
CA LEU A 184 -11.06 -29.78 -4.19
C LEU A 184 -12.10 -30.87 -4.44
N ARG A 185 -11.89 -31.75 -5.44
CA ARG A 185 -12.71 -32.97 -5.62
C ARG A 185 -12.61 -33.88 -4.40
N ASN A 186 -11.41 -34.07 -3.86
CA ASN A 186 -11.20 -34.85 -2.64
C ASN A 186 -11.90 -34.19 -1.43
N ASP A 187 -11.78 -32.85 -1.26
CA ASP A 187 -12.44 -32.14 -0.18
C ASP A 187 -13.98 -32.22 -0.27
N LEU A 188 -14.54 -32.05 -1.47
CA LEU A 188 -15.98 -32.21 -1.72
C LEU A 188 -16.44 -33.66 -1.46
N GLY A 189 -15.63 -34.65 -1.80
CA GLY A 189 -15.94 -36.06 -1.57
C GLY A 189 -16.20 -36.39 -0.10
N ARG A 190 -15.66 -35.62 0.84
CA ARG A 190 -15.88 -35.81 2.29
C ARG A 190 -17.30 -35.41 2.76
N VAL A 191 -18.00 -34.55 1.99
CA VAL A 191 -19.33 -34.01 2.35
C VAL A 191 -20.41 -34.32 1.32
N ALA A 192 -20.04 -34.84 0.16
CA ALA A 192 -20.94 -35.12 -0.94
C ALA A 192 -21.55 -36.53 -0.85
N LYS A 193 -22.72 -36.72 -1.44
CA LYS A 193 -23.28 -38.04 -1.70
C LYS A 193 -22.32 -38.80 -2.65
N PRO A 194 -22.04 -40.07 -2.40
CA PRO A 194 -21.15 -40.87 -3.26
C PRO A 194 -21.54 -40.79 -4.74
N GLY A 195 -20.56 -40.59 -5.62
CA GLY A 195 -20.76 -40.52 -7.07
C GLY A 195 -21.35 -39.23 -7.62
N THR A 196 -21.55 -38.18 -6.76
CA THR A 196 -22.15 -36.89 -7.19
C THR A 196 -21.15 -35.77 -7.43
N VAL A 197 -19.87 -35.99 -7.15
CA VAL A 197 -18.83 -34.99 -7.43
C VAL A 197 -18.54 -34.97 -8.93
N ILE A 198 -18.84 -33.81 -9.57
CA ILE A 198 -18.72 -33.63 -11.01
C ILE A 198 -17.83 -32.41 -11.27
N VAL A 199 -16.94 -32.52 -12.24
CA VAL A 199 -16.21 -31.37 -12.80
C VAL A 199 -17.09 -30.81 -13.92
N ASP A 200 -17.72 -29.67 -13.66
CA ASP A 200 -18.64 -29.03 -14.59
C ASP A 200 -17.89 -28.41 -15.79
N SER A 201 -16.72 -27.81 -15.54
CA SER A 201 -15.84 -27.24 -16.57
C SER A 201 -14.39 -27.20 -16.13
N LEU A 202 -13.47 -27.20 -17.11
CA LEU A 202 -12.02 -27.08 -16.91
C LEU A 202 -11.45 -26.00 -17.81
N PHE A 203 -10.53 -25.21 -17.24
CA PHE A 203 -9.69 -24.23 -17.97
C PHE A 203 -10.51 -23.17 -18.73
N ASP A 204 -11.61 -22.75 -18.17
CA ASP A 204 -12.36 -21.60 -18.69
C ASP A 204 -11.58 -20.31 -18.50
N ILE A 205 -11.60 -19.42 -19.49
CA ILE A 205 -10.98 -18.11 -19.39
C ILE A 205 -12.07 -17.09 -19.13
N GLU A 206 -11.98 -16.43 -17.98
CA GLU A 206 -12.87 -15.32 -17.60
C GLU A 206 -12.12 -14.00 -17.79
N ALA A 207 -12.76 -13.05 -18.48
CA ALA A 207 -12.25 -11.71 -18.68
C ALA A 207 -12.70 -10.78 -17.54
N TYR A 208 -11.75 -10.32 -16.74
CA TYR A 208 -11.96 -9.24 -15.76
C TYR A 208 -11.50 -7.92 -16.35
N ALA A 209 -11.73 -6.81 -15.65
CA ALA A 209 -11.39 -5.48 -16.15
C ALA A 209 -9.91 -5.33 -16.52
N THR A 210 -8.99 -5.96 -15.78
CA THR A 210 -7.55 -5.80 -15.94
C THR A 210 -6.80 -7.08 -16.30
N VAL A 211 -7.44 -8.25 -16.18
CA VAL A 211 -6.79 -9.54 -16.39
C VAL A 211 -7.74 -10.56 -17.00
N HIS A 212 -7.18 -11.54 -17.71
CA HIS A 212 -7.80 -12.83 -17.96
C HIS A 212 -7.43 -13.80 -16.84
N GLN A 213 -8.38 -14.59 -16.38
CA GLN A 213 -8.21 -15.56 -15.31
C GLN A 213 -8.67 -16.95 -15.76
N MET A 214 -7.83 -17.96 -15.55
CA MET A 214 -8.23 -19.34 -15.79
C MET A 214 -8.98 -19.89 -14.58
N THR A 215 -10.17 -20.42 -14.81
CA THR A 215 -11.06 -20.99 -13.78
C THR A 215 -11.47 -22.42 -14.15
N SER A 216 -11.85 -23.19 -13.15
CA SER A 216 -12.53 -24.47 -13.31
C SER A 216 -13.72 -24.53 -12.35
N SER A 217 -14.72 -25.32 -12.64
CA SER A 217 -15.92 -25.45 -11.80
C SER A 217 -16.15 -26.89 -11.41
N ILE A 218 -16.44 -27.13 -10.13
CA ILE A 218 -16.73 -28.44 -9.58
C ILE A 218 -18.02 -28.33 -8.76
N SER A 219 -18.92 -29.28 -8.89
CA SER A 219 -20.14 -29.34 -8.10
C SER A 219 -20.40 -30.71 -7.52
N ALA A 220 -21.22 -30.77 -6.49
CA ALA A 220 -21.65 -32.00 -5.86
C ALA A 220 -23.03 -31.87 -5.20
N THR A 221 -23.67 -32.97 -4.88
CA THR A 221 -24.85 -33.01 -4.02
C THR A 221 -24.44 -33.30 -2.60
N LEU A 222 -24.78 -32.47 -1.65
CA LEU A 222 -24.40 -32.58 -0.23
C LEU A 222 -25.17 -33.69 0.51
N ASN A 223 -24.46 -34.36 1.42
CA ASN A 223 -25.08 -35.21 2.44
C ASN A 223 -25.75 -34.39 3.55
N THR A 224 -25.16 -33.24 3.86
CA THR A 224 -25.64 -32.33 4.90
C THR A 224 -25.27 -30.89 4.56
N ARG A 225 -26.11 -29.94 4.98
CA ARG A 225 -25.88 -28.49 4.80
C ARG A 225 -25.34 -27.82 6.06
N ARG A 226 -25.04 -28.60 7.12
CA ARG A 226 -24.57 -28.03 8.38
C ARG A 226 -23.17 -27.45 8.20
N LEU A 227 -22.98 -26.18 8.53
CA LEU A 227 -21.67 -25.49 8.50
C LEU A 227 -20.63 -26.23 9.35
N THR A 228 -21.05 -26.83 10.46
CA THR A 228 -20.21 -27.67 11.34
C THR A 228 -19.64 -28.93 10.67
N ALA A 229 -20.22 -29.35 9.55
CA ALA A 229 -19.69 -30.44 8.74
C ALA A 229 -18.92 -29.92 7.51
N LEU A 230 -19.40 -28.82 6.89
CA LEU A 230 -18.77 -28.24 5.69
C LEU A 230 -17.42 -27.60 6.00
N ILE A 231 -17.33 -26.80 7.06
CA ILE A 231 -16.09 -26.09 7.40
C ILE A 231 -14.93 -27.05 7.69
N PRO A 232 -15.03 -28.07 8.56
CA PRO A 232 -13.91 -28.98 8.79
C PRO A 232 -13.50 -29.80 7.57
N ALA A 233 -14.40 -30.03 6.62
CA ALA A 233 -14.09 -30.79 5.41
C ALA A 233 -13.41 -29.96 4.33
N LEU A 234 -13.81 -28.71 4.15
CA LEU A 234 -13.38 -27.85 3.05
C LEU A 234 -12.28 -26.87 3.45
N PHE A 235 -12.31 -26.36 4.69
CA PHE A 235 -11.40 -25.33 5.16
C PHE A 235 -10.07 -25.92 5.69
N PRO A 236 -8.92 -25.23 5.48
CA PRO A 236 -8.75 -24.09 4.59
C PRO A 236 -8.83 -24.47 3.12
N CYS A 237 -9.11 -23.49 2.25
CA CYS A 237 -9.20 -23.72 0.81
C CYS A 237 -7.87 -24.28 0.27
N GLY A 238 -7.96 -25.29 -0.60
CA GLY A 238 -6.78 -25.93 -1.21
C GLY A 238 -5.96 -24.99 -2.08
N SER A 239 -6.61 -24.02 -2.77
CA SER A 239 -5.95 -23.07 -3.67
C SER A 239 -4.94 -22.16 -2.98
N ILE A 240 -5.13 -21.93 -1.65
CA ILE A 240 -4.30 -21.02 -0.84
C ILE A 240 -3.45 -21.76 0.22
N THR A 241 -3.41 -23.07 0.20
CA THR A 241 -2.57 -23.88 1.09
C THR A 241 -1.46 -24.57 0.30
N GLY A 242 -1.76 -25.68 -0.35
CA GLY A 242 -0.82 -26.45 -1.15
C GLY A 242 -1.19 -27.93 -1.19
N ALA A 243 -0.33 -28.72 -1.78
CA ALA A 243 -0.56 -30.14 -1.99
C ALA A 243 0.68 -30.96 -1.58
N PRO A 244 0.51 -32.05 -0.79
CA PRO A 244 -0.68 -32.47 -0.04
C PRO A 244 -1.06 -31.47 1.05
N LYS A 245 -2.38 -31.26 1.29
CA LYS A 245 -2.88 -30.14 2.14
C LYS A 245 -2.28 -30.15 3.54
N VAL A 246 -2.30 -31.27 4.26
CA VAL A 246 -1.81 -31.36 5.65
C VAL A 246 -0.30 -31.08 5.71
N ALA A 247 0.49 -31.70 4.83
CA ALA A 247 1.93 -31.46 4.75
C ALA A 247 2.24 -29.99 4.46
N ALA A 248 1.55 -29.39 3.50
CA ALA A 248 1.69 -27.96 3.18
C ALA A 248 1.36 -27.07 4.39
N MET A 249 0.28 -27.35 5.14
CA MET A 249 -0.10 -26.61 6.34
C MET A 249 0.96 -26.68 7.44
N GLN A 250 1.60 -27.86 7.65
CA GLN A 250 2.71 -28.00 8.59
C GLN A 250 3.92 -27.14 8.18
N LYS A 251 4.24 -27.10 6.88
CA LYS A 251 5.34 -26.27 6.34
C LYS A 251 5.02 -24.78 6.43
N ILE A 252 3.80 -24.36 6.12
CA ILE A 252 3.32 -22.99 6.29
C ILE A 252 3.53 -22.56 7.75
N ASN A 253 3.04 -23.36 8.70
CA ASN A 253 3.19 -23.08 10.12
C ASN A 253 4.67 -22.94 10.55
N ALA A 254 5.58 -23.71 9.97
CA ALA A 254 7.00 -23.68 10.31
C ALA A 254 7.78 -22.54 9.62
N TRP A 255 7.33 -22.06 8.46
CA TRP A 255 8.11 -21.16 7.62
C TRP A 255 7.63 -19.72 7.58
N GLU A 256 6.33 -19.48 7.73
CA GLU A 256 5.79 -18.12 7.73
C GLU A 256 6.21 -17.35 8.98
N ILE A 257 6.39 -16.04 8.80
CA ILE A 257 6.91 -15.17 9.86
C ILE A 257 5.82 -14.73 10.84
N ALA A 258 4.56 -14.74 10.41
CA ALA A 258 3.42 -14.29 11.18
C ALA A 258 2.17 -15.16 10.91
N PRO A 259 1.18 -15.16 11.81
CA PRO A 259 -0.12 -15.77 11.57
C PRO A 259 -0.84 -15.06 10.41
N ARG A 260 -1.56 -15.83 9.59
CA ARG A 260 -2.32 -15.27 8.45
C ARG A 260 -3.53 -14.44 8.84
N GLY A 261 -4.04 -14.62 10.08
CA GLY A 261 -5.28 -13.98 10.52
C GLY A 261 -6.46 -14.34 9.62
N LEU A 262 -7.21 -13.32 9.17
CA LEU A 262 -8.30 -13.49 8.22
C LEU A 262 -7.80 -13.79 6.79
N TYR A 263 -6.60 -13.33 6.43
CA TYR A 263 -6.04 -13.57 5.11
C TYR A 263 -5.98 -15.08 4.81
N THR A 264 -6.37 -15.49 3.61
CA THR A 264 -6.58 -16.89 3.20
C THR A 264 -7.66 -17.65 4.00
N GLY A 265 -8.40 -16.93 4.83
CA GLY A 265 -9.60 -17.43 5.48
C GLY A 265 -10.82 -17.36 4.55
N THR A 266 -11.98 -17.07 5.13
CA THR A 266 -13.23 -16.97 4.38
C THR A 266 -14.15 -15.92 4.97
N ILE A 267 -14.85 -15.19 4.10
CA ILE A 267 -15.95 -14.29 4.43
C ILE A 267 -17.16 -14.76 3.65
N GLY A 268 -18.31 -14.85 4.31
CA GLY A 268 -19.50 -15.33 3.64
C GLY A 268 -20.77 -15.03 4.39
N TRP A 269 -21.87 -15.40 3.80
CA TRP A 269 -23.22 -15.30 4.38
C TRP A 269 -23.98 -16.61 4.18
N ALA A 270 -24.94 -16.85 5.05
CA ALA A 270 -25.81 -18.01 5.01
C ALA A 270 -27.24 -17.62 5.29
N THR A 271 -28.17 -18.23 4.57
CA THR A 271 -29.61 -18.23 4.85
C THR A 271 -30.08 -19.67 5.04
N ALA A 272 -31.38 -19.84 5.26
CA ALA A 272 -31.95 -21.18 5.35
C ALA A 272 -31.69 -22.05 4.09
N GLU A 273 -31.56 -21.44 2.91
CA GLU A 273 -31.47 -22.15 1.62
C GLU A 273 -30.11 -22.00 0.95
N LYS A 274 -29.42 -20.89 1.16
CA LYS A 274 -28.20 -20.53 0.43
C LYS A 274 -27.04 -20.21 1.34
N ILE A 275 -25.85 -20.58 0.91
CA ILE A 275 -24.59 -20.20 1.54
C ILE A 275 -23.67 -19.71 0.42
N GLN A 276 -22.95 -18.61 0.65
CA GLN A 276 -21.89 -18.16 -0.23
C GLN A 276 -20.69 -17.73 0.62
N ALA A 277 -19.51 -18.24 0.29
CA ALA A 277 -18.28 -17.95 1.00
C ALA A 277 -17.15 -17.69 -0.02
N ASN A 278 -16.37 -16.65 0.20
CA ASN A 278 -15.19 -16.32 -0.60
C ASN A 278 -13.91 -16.91 0.03
N VAL A 279 -12.82 -16.87 -0.71
CA VAL A 279 -11.46 -16.98 -0.17
C VAL A 279 -11.01 -15.57 0.19
N ALA A 280 -10.68 -15.30 1.45
CA ALA A 280 -10.30 -13.96 1.91
C ALA A 280 -8.89 -13.59 1.44
N ILE A 281 -8.75 -13.28 0.15
CA ILE A 281 -7.59 -12.69 -0.51
C ILE A 281 -7.94 -11.28 -0.99
N ARG A 282 -6.95 -10.44 -1.26
CA ARG A 282 -7.15 -8.99 -1.50
C ARG A 282 -8.00 -8.37 -0.39
N THR A 283 -7.66 -8.69 0.83
CA THR A 283 -8.44 -8.38 2.02
C THR A 283 -7.56 -7.61 2.99
N LEU A 284 -7.94 -6.34 3.24
CA LEU A 284 -7.31 -5.47 4.23
C LEU A 284 -8.10 -5.60 5.54
N VAL A 285 -7.40 -5.88 6.61
CA VAL A 285 -7.93 -5.87 7.97
C VAL A 285 -7.37 -4.67 8.70
N LEU A 286 -8.24 -3.76 9.13
CA LEU A 286 -7.86 -2.57 9.87
C LEU A 286 -7.91 -2.84 11.37
N ASP A 287 -6.93 -2.30 12.08
CA ASP A 287 -6.90 -2.31 13.54
C ASP A 287 -8.06 -1.48 14.13
N PRO A 288 -8.45 -1.73 15.38
CA PRO A 288 -9.42 -0.89 16.07
C PRO A 288 -9.01 0.58 16.05
N PRO A 289 -9.97 1.53 16.02
CA PRO A 289 -9.66 2.94 16.15
C PRO A 289 -9.00 3.21 17.50
N THR A 290 -7.80 3.79 17.48
CA THR A 290 -7.05 4.09 18.73
C THR A 290 -7.58 5.31 19.48
N GLY A 291 -8.55 6.02 18.93
CA GLY A 291 -9.12 7.25 19.50
C GLY A 291 -8.20 8.49 19.39
N GLU A 292 -6.94 8.31 19.00
CA GLU A 292 -5.96 9.40 18.89
C GLU A 292 -6.03 10.14 17.56
N SER A 293 -6.52 9.47 16.50
CA SER A 293 -6.76 10.07 15.19
C SER A 293 -7.94 9.39 14.50
N LEU A 294 -8.83 10.20 13.94
CA LEU A 294 -9.86 9.75 12.99
C LEU A 294 -9.35 9.73 11.55
N ALA A 295 -8.19 10.36 11.30
CA ALA A 295 -7.66 10.58 9.95
C ALA A 295 -6.80 9.42 9.43
N ALA A 296 -6.36 8.50 10.27
CA ALA A 296 -5.53 7.37 9.85
C ALA A 296 -5.81 6.10 10.66
N ARG A 297 -5.76 4.97 9.98
CA ARG A 297 -5.93 3.64 10.56
C ARG A 297 -4.81 2.72 10.04
N THR A 298 -4.15 2.02 10.95
CA THR A 298 -3.25 0.93 10.57
C THR A 298 -4.03 -0.33 10.25
N GLY A 299 -3.43 -1.20 9.45
CA GLY A 299 -4.00 -2.48 9.10
C GLY A 299 -3.01 -3.36 8.37
N ILE A 300 -3.43 -4.58 8.13
CA ILE A 300 -2.60 -5.61 7.50
C ILE A 300 -3.26 -6.12 6.23
N LEU A 301 -2.49 -6.17 5.15
CA LEU A 301 -2.80 -6.89 3.93
C LEU A 301 -1.91 -8.13 3.83
N GLY A 302 -2.48 -9.31 3.79
CA GLY A 302 -1.72 -10.52 3.44
C GLY A 302 -1.44 -10.59 1.94
N VAL A 303 -0.22 -10.97 1.57
CA VAL A 303 0.20 -11.26 0.20
C VAL A 303 0.92 -12.60 0.15
N GLY A 304 0.97 -13.22 -1.03
CA GLY A 304 1.67 -14.49 -1.21
C GLY A 304 1.54 -15.05 -2.62
N SER A 305 2.33 -16.07 -2.90
CA SER A 305 2.31 -16.81 -4.17
C SER A 305 2.43 -18.32 -3.97
N GLY A 306 1.98 -19.06 -4.98
CA GLY A 306 2.06 -20.51 -5.00
C GLY A 306 3.41 -20.97 -5.51
N ILE A 307 4.25 -21.49 -4.61
CA ILE A 307 5.60 -21.93 -4.94
C ILE A 307 5.58 -23.37 -5.42
N VAL A 308 6.12 -23.58 -6.61
CA VAL A 308 6.35 -24.88 -7.26
C VAL A 308 7.84 -25.05 -7.56
N TRP A 309 8.23 -26.22 -8.07
CA TRP A 309 9.63 -26.52 -8.39
C TRP A 309 10.29 -25.47 -9.31
N ASP A 310 9.57 -25.03 -10.34
CA ASP A 310 10.09 -24.09 -11.34
C ASP A 310 9.96 -22.61 -10.96
N SER A 311 9.48 -22.29 -9.75
CA SER A 311 9.31 -20.92 -9.29
C SER A 311 10.65 -20.18 -9.23
N ASN A 312 10.68 -18.96 -9.80
CA ASN A 312 11.78 -18.01 -9.67
C ASN A 312 11.51 -17.06 -8.49
N ALA A 313 12.42 -16.99 -7.55
CA ALA A 313 12.20 -16.30 -6.27
C ALA A 313 11.98 -14.79 -6.43
N GLU A 314 12.71 -14.14 -7.33
CA GLU A 314 12.59 -12.70 -7.60
C GLU A 314 11.24 -12.38 -8.28
N ALA A 315 10.83 -13.22 -9.23
CA ALA A 315 9.55 -13.08 -9.92
C ALA A 315 8.38 -13.29 -8.94
N GLU A 316 8.45 -14.29 -8.07
CA GLU A 316 7.42 -14.56 -7.05
C GLU A 316 7.31 -13.40 -6.04
N TYR A 317 8.45 -12.82 -5.63
CA TYR A 317 8.44 -11.64 -4.76
C TYR A 317 7.76 -10.43 -5.43
N ALA A 318 8.12 -10.17 -6.69
CA ALA A 318 7.50 -9.10 -7.47
C ALA A 318 5.99 -9.34 -7.66
N GLU A 319 5.56 -10.59 -7.90
CA GLU A 319 4.15 -10.97 -8.00
C GLU A 319 3.39 -10.70 -6.67
N CYS A 320 4.01 -10.99 -5.52
CA CYS A 320 3.42 -10.68 -4.22
C CYS A 320 3.17 -9.19 -4.05
N LEU A 321 4.15 -8.34 -4.41
CA LEU A 321 3.99 -6.88 -4.35
C LEU A 321 2.93 -6.39 -5.34
N LEU A 322 2.93 -6.89 -6.57
CA LEU A 322 1.92 -6.58 -7.58
C LEU A 322 0.50 -6.88 -7.10
N LYS A 323 0.33 -7.96 -6.33
CA LYS A 323 -0.97 -8.31 -5.71
C LYS A 323 -1.45 -7.28 -4.69
N SER A 324 -0.58 -6.40 -4.18
CA SER A 324 -0.95 -5.30 -3.28
C SER A 324 -1.31 -4.00 -4.00
N ASP A 325 -1.01 -3.89 -5.30
CA ASP A 325 -1.18 -2.63 -6.06
C ASP A 325 -2.62 -2.15 -6.11
N PHE A 326 -3.60 -3.07 -5.99
CA PHE A 326 -5.01 -2.69 -5.98
C PHE A 326 -5.36 -1.67 -4.89
N LEU A 327 -4.65 -1.66 -3.75
CA LEU A 327 -4.86 -0.72 -2.65
C LEU A 327 -4.55 0.73 -3.02
N VAL A 328 -3.57 0.94 -3.90
CA VAL A 328 -3.04 2.25 -4.27
C VAL A 328 -3.31 2.60 -5.73
N LYS A 329 -4.08 1.77 -6.43
CA LYS A 329 -4.45 1.97 -7.83
C LYS A 329 -5.47 3.09 -8.07
N PRO A 330 -6.47 3.34 -7.20
CA PRO A 330 -7.35 4.49 -7.37
C PRO A 330 -6.57 5.79 -7.33
N ASP A 331 -6.87 6.71 -8.26
CA ASP A 331 -6.28 8.05 -8.25
C ASP A 331 -6.68 8.79 -6.96
N PRO A 332 -5.70 9.20 -6.13
CA PRO A 332 -5.99 9.86 -4.86
C PRO A 332 -6.44 11.32 -5.03
N GLY A 333 -6.52 11.85 -6.26
CA GLY A 333 -6.95 13.22 -6.55
C GLY A 333 -5.91 14.29 -6.23
N PHE A 334 -4.65 13.94 -6.06
CA PHE A 334 -3.53 14.88 -5.86
C PHE A 334 -2.28 14.43 -6.64
N THR A 335 -1.30 15.34 -6.76
CA THR A 335 0.01 15.04 -7.36
C THR A 335 1.08 14.91 -6.29
N LEU A 336 2.14 14.17 -6.60
CA LEU A 336 3.41 14.27 -5.87
C LEU A 336 4.25 15.37 -6.50
N PHE A 337 5.08 16.04 -5.71
CA PHE A 337 5.97 17.02 -6.31
C PHE A 337 7.33 17.12 -5.61
N GLU A 338 8.32 17.59 -6.38
CA GLU A 338 9.62 17.97 -5.86
C GLU A 338 9.93 19.43 -6.17
N THR A 339 10.75 20.02 -5.31
CA THR A 339 11.25 21.40 -5.52
C THR A 339 12.75 21.39 -5.39
N LEU A 340 13.42 21.47 -6.53
CA LEU A 340 14.86 21.39 -6.65
C LEU A 340 15.46 22.79 -6.84
N ARG A 341 16.69 22.94 -6.41
CA ARG A 341 17.53 24.06 -6.78
C ARG A 341 18.33 23.67 -8.03
N LEU A 342 18.35 24.52 -9.02
CA LEU A 342 19.25 24.43 -10.15
C LEU A 342 20.27 25.56 -10.04
N ASP A 343 21.54 25.21 -9.98
CA ASP A 343 22.67 26.15 -10.01
C ASP A 343 23.33 26.07 -11.40
N LEU A 344 23.22 27.13 -12.20
CA LEU A 344 23.81 27.19 -13.52
C LEU A 344 25.23 27.77 -13.44
N PRO A 345 26.26 26.97 -13.75
CA PRO A 345 27.64 27.46 -13.87
C PRO A 345 27.83 28.33 -15.13
N ALA A 346 29.03 28.90 -15.30
CA ALA A 346 29.37 29.59 -16.54
C ALA A 346 29.27 28.64 -17.75
N ALA A 347 28.85 29.18 -18.90
CA ALA A 347 28.47 28.39 -20.07
C ALA A 347 29.58 27.42 -20.58
N GLU A 348 30.84 27.78 -20.40
CA GLU A 348 32.00 27.01 -20.84
C GLU A 348 32.22 25.68 -20.07
N LEU A 349 31.80 25.64 -18.78
CA LEU A 349 31.93 24.45 -17.92
C LEU A 349 30.72 23.52 -17.98
N GLU A 350 29.63 23.95 -18.58
CA GLU A 350 28.30 23.35 -18.39
C GLU A 350 28.04 22.11 -19.26
N ALA A 351 28.67 22.02 -20.43
CA ALA A 351 28.37 20.97 -21.40
C ALA A 351 28.73 19.54 -20.91
N THR A 352 29.54 19.44 -19.86
CA THR A 352 30.06 18.16 -19.34
C THR A 352 29.59 17.81 -17.93
N LEU A 353 28.88 18.71 -17.23
CA LEU A 353 28.52 18.48 -15.84
C LEU A 353 27.28 17.58 -15.69
N PRO A 354 27.34 16.51 -14.88
CA PRO A 354 26.20 15.65 -14.60
C PRO A 354 25.13 16.38 -13.77
N LEU A 355 23.88 15.87 -13.79
CA LEU A 355 22.74 16.43 -13.03
C LEU A 355 23.05 16.65 -11.54
N VAL A 356 23.80 15.75 -10.93
CA VAL A 356 24.15 15.82 -9.51
C VAL A 356 24.98 17.05 -9.12
N GLU A 357 25.67 17.65 -10.05
CA GLU A 357 26.50 18.84 -9.82
C GLU A 357 25.73 20.15 -10.01
N ILE A 358 24.74 20.14 -10.91
CA ILE A 358 23.92 21.32 -11.21
C ILE A 358 22.61 21.36 -10.40
N TYR A 359 22.12 20.20 -9.95
CA TYR A 359 20.99 20.07 -9.05
C TYR A 359 21.45 19.58 -7.67
N PRO A 360 21.79 20.45 -6.73
CA PRO A 360 22.18 20.05 -5.38
C PRO A 360 21.14 19.13 -4.75
N ARG A 361 21.59 18.05 -4.12
CA ARG A 361 20.72 17.04 -3.49
C ARG A 361 19.83 16.24 -4.45
N TYR A 362 20.16 16.22 -5.74
CA TYR A 362 19.42 15.48 -6.76
C TYR A 362 19.06 14.06 -6.32
N ARG A 363 20.05 13.29 -5.83
CA ARG A 363 19.82 11.90 -5.38
C ARG A 363 18.75 11.79 -4.30
N GLY A 364 18.75 12.71 -3.32
CA GLY A 364 17.77 12.74 -2.24
C GLY A 364 16.36 13.06 -2.74
N HIS A 365 16.22 13.98 -3.69
CA HIS A 365 14.93 14.30 -4.33
C HIS A 365 14.38 13.11 -5.12
N ARG A 366 15.21 12.48 -5.96
CA ARG A 366 14.83 11.30 -6.74
C ARG A 366 14.39 10.15 -5.83
N SER A 367 15.20 9.81 -4.82
CA SER A 367 14.89 8.73 -3.89
C SER A 367 13.58 8.97 -3.14
N ARG A 368 13.33 10.21 -2.66
CA ARG A 368 12.10 10.55 -1.96
C ARG A 368 10.87 10.44 -2.87
N LEU A 369 10.96 10.96 -4.11
CA LEU A 369 9.86 10.89 -5.07
C LEU A 369 9.55 9.44 -5.46
N SER A 370 10.57 8.62 -5.75
CA SER A 370 10.42 7.20 -6.05
C SER A 370 9.78 6.42 -4.90
N ALA A 371 10.24 6.64 -3.67
CA ALA A 371 9.66 5.99 -2.50
C ALA A 371 8.20 6.41 -2.25
N ALA A 372 7.89 7.71 -2.42
CA ALA A 372 6.53 8.22 -2.31
C ALA A 372 5.61 7.64 -3.41
N ALA A 373 6.11 7.58 -4.64
CA ALA A 373 5.38 6.99 -5.77
C ALA A 373 5.05 5.52 -5.51
N PHE A 374 6.02 4.74 -5.03
CA PHE A 374 5.78 3.35 -4.66
C PHE A 374 4.72 3.20 -3.56
N SER A 375 4.82 4.01 -2.49
CA SER A 375 3.90 3.90 -1.35
C SER A 375 2.47 4.32 -1.67
N LEU A 376 2.29 5.26 -2.60
CA LEU A 376 1.01 5.88 -2.96
C LEU A 376 0.48 5.43 -4.34
N GLY A 377 1.19 4.53 -5.04
CA GLY A 377 0.74 3.94 -6.32
C GLY A 377 0.91 4.83 -7.55
N PHE A 378 1.76 5.85 -7.47
CA PHE A 378 2.06 6.69 -8.63
C PHE A 378 2.99 5.98 -9.62
N GLY A 379 2.75 6.15 -10.90
CA GLY A 379 3.70 5.75 -11.93
C GLY A 379 4.96 6.61 -11.83
N PHE A 380 6.14 6.01 -11.69
CA PHE A 380 7.40 6.74 -11.67
C PHE A 380 8.42 6.11 -12.61
N ASN A 381 8.93 6.92 -13.53
CA ASN A 381 10.01 6.54 -14.44
C ASN A 381 11.23 7.42 -14.15
N GLU A 382 12.33 6.79 -13.77
CA GLU A 382 13.58 7.46 -13.44
C GLU A 382 14.19 8.20 -14.63
N GLU A 383 14.20 7.56 -15.82
CA GLU A 383 14.71 8.18 -17.05
C GLU A 383 13.87 9.40 -17.47
N GLY A 384 12.54 9.31 -17.30
CA GLY A 384 11.63 10.42 -17.55
C GLY A 384 11.89 11.60 -16.60
N PHE A 385 12.16 11.31 -15.31
CA PHE A 385 12.51 12.32 -14.33
C PHE A 385 13.85 13.01 -14.65
N GLU A 386 14.86 12.27 -15.11
CA GLU A 386 16.12 12.86 -15.56
C GLU A 386 15.93 13.70 -16.83
N SER A 387 15.18 13.18 -17.78
CA SER A 387 14.91 13.86 -19.05
C SER A 387 14.24 15.22 -18.86
N ILE A 388 13.23 15.32 -18.00
CA ILE A 388 12.54 16.59 -17.72
C ILE A 388 13.48 17.62 -17.05
N LEU A 389 14.41 17.18 -16.20
CA LEU A 389 15.40 18.09 -15.59
C LEU A 389 16.39 18.64 -16.63
N TRP A 390 16.79 17.84 -17.60
CA TRP A 390 17.60 18.32 -18.75
C TRP A 390 16.82 19.29 -19.62
N GLN A 391 15.54 19.02 -19.88
CA GLN A 391 14.66 19.94 -20.63
C GLN A 391 14.52 21.29 -19.95
N VAL A 392 14.27 21.30 -18.62
CA VAL A 392 14.17 22.54 -17.83
C VAL A 392 15.46 23.33 -17.90
N LYS A 393 16.62 22.66 -17.79
CA LYS A 393 17.92 23.34 -17.93
C LYS A 393 18.04 24.02 -19.30
N ALA A 394 17.72 23.33 -20.39
CA ALA A 394 17.77 23.86 -21.74
C ALA A 394 16.82 25.04 -21.93
N GLU A 395 15.58 24.92 -21.42
CA GLU A 395 14.58 26.00 -21.48
C GLU A 395 15.02 27.26 -20.74
N ILE A 396 15.61 27.13 -19.55
CA ILE A 396 16.12 28.26 -18.78
C ILE A 396 17.24 28.98 -19.57
N ARG A 397 18.12 28.24 -20.22
CA ARG A 397 19.19 28.79 -21.05
C ARG A 397 18.66 29.59 -22.22
N GLU A 398 17.62 29.08 -22.88
CA GLU A 398 16.99 29.74 -24.01
C GLU A 398 16.25 31.01 -23.60
N LYS A 399 15.40 30.91 -22.54
CA LYS A 399 14.49 31.99 -22.14
C LYS A 399 15.09 33.04 -21.21
N ALA A 400 16.20 32.76 -20.55
CA ALA A 400 16.89 33.65 -19.64
C ALA A 400 18.37 33.92 -20.04
N PRO A 401 18.69 34.14 -21.33
CA PRO A 401 20.05 34.42 -21.75
C PRO A 401 20.50 35.76 -21.20
N GLY A 402 21.50 35.80 -20.34
CA GLY A 402 22.18 37.00 -19.96
C GLY A 402 21.63 37.82 -18.79
N ASN A 403 20.82 37.23 -17.92
CA ASN A 403 20.56 37.81 -16.59
C ASN A 403 21.86 37.74 -15.76
N ALA A 404 22.76 38.71 -16.01
CA ALA A 404 24.04 38.86 -15.34
C ALA A 404 23.81 39.02 -13.84
N GLY A 405 23.76 37.91 -13.10
CA GLY A 405 23.59 37.88 -11.66
C GLY A 405 22.74 36.74 -11.09
N ILE A 406 21.80 36.18 -11.85
CA ILE A 406 20.98 35.04 -11.39
C ILE A 406 21.66 33.74 -11.78
N LYS A 407 22.27 33.07 -10.81
CA LYS A 407 22.93 31.76 -11.00
C LYS A 407 22.10 30.58 -10.50
N SER A 408 21.00 30.85 -9.78
CA SER A 408 20.19 29.80 -9.15
C SER A 408 18.72 29.95 -9.51
N TYR A 409 18.06 28.83 -9.73
CA TYR A 409 16.65 28.73 -10.08
C TYR A 409 15.92 27.74 -9.17
N ARG A 410 14.66 28.02 -8.90
CA ARG A 410 13.72 27.07 -8.31
C ARG A 410 13.08 26.27 -9.44
N VAL A 411 13.21 24.96 -9.41
CA VAL A 411 12.59 24.04 -10.34
C VAL A 411 11.58 23.18 -9.55
N ARG A 412 10.33 23.18 -9.99
CA ARG A 412 9.30 22.31 -9.46
C ARG A 412 8.97 21.25 -10.50
N ILE A 413 8.91 19.99 -10.08
CA ILE A 413 8.45 18.86 -10.86
C ILE A 413 7.24 18.28 -10.16
N ASP A 414 6.10 18.23 -10.83
CA ASP A 414 4.87 17.58 -10.40
C ASP A 414 4.75 16.23 -11.12
N LEU A 415 4.44 15.19 -10.36
CA LEU A 415 4.20 13.83 -10.85
C LEU A 415 2.72 13.50 -10.70
N GLY A 416 2.03 13.27 -11.81
CA GLY A 416 0.66 12.76 -11.84
C GLY A 416 0.59 11.28 -11.43
N HIS A 417 -0.58 10.85 -11.01
CA HIS A 417 -0.79 9.45 -10.61
C HIS A 417 -0.50 8.46 -11.75
N ASP A 418 -0.80 8.86 -12.97
CA ASP A 418 -0.53 8.10 -14.21
C ASP A 418 0.95 8.09 -14.65
N GLY A 419 1.83 8.78 -13.91
CA GLY A 419 3.25 8.89 -14.23
C GLY A 419 3.61 10.09 -15.09
N THR A 420 2.65 10.94 -15.47
CA THR A 420 2.94 12.18 -16.21
C THR A 420 3.76 13.15 -15.36
N LEU A 421 4.75 13.78 -15.99
CA LEU A 421 5.62 14.75 -15.34
C LEU A 421 5.38 16.15 -15.91
N HIS A 422 5.18 17.10 -15.04
CA HIS A 422 5.10 18.52 -15.40
C HIS A 422 6.17 19.31 -14.67
N SER A 423 6.76 20.30 -15.35
CA SER A 423 7.79 21.17 -14.76
C SER A 423 7.37 22.62 -14.77
N SER A 424 7.85 23.34 -13.77
CA SER A 424 7.81 24.82 -13.76
C SER A 424 9.08 25.34 -13.08
N TRP A 425 9.49 26.54 -13.47
CA TRP A 425 10.69 27.13 -12.90
C TRP A 425 10.55 28.65 -12.70
N SER A 426 11.35 29.18 -11.78
CA SER A 426 11.48 30.62 -11.54
C SER A 426 12.87 30.96 -11.03
N ALA A 427 13.30 32.20 -11.21
CA ALA A 427 14.52 32.70 -10.60
C ALA A 427 14.45 32.53 -9.06
N LEU A 428 15.59 32.26 -8.43
CA LEU A 428 15.71 32.09 -6.99
C LEU A 428 16.47 33.30 -6.38
N PRO A 429 15.76 34.38 -6.04
CA PRO A 429 16.41 35.59 -5.50
C PRO A 429 17.02 35.29 -4.12
N PRO A 430 18.08 36.01 -3.72
CA PRO A 430 18.64 35.90 -2.38
C PRO A 430 17.59 36.23 -1.31
N LEU A 431 17.76 35.69 -0.11
CA LEU A 431 16.97 36.02 1.07
C LEU A 431 17.75 36.94 2.01
N ALA A 432 17.05 37.57 2.94
CA ALA A 432 17.68 38.26 4.06
C ALA A 432 18.52 37.30 4.93
N ASP A 433 19.51 37.81 5.65
CA ASP A 433 20.39 37.04 6.52
C ASP A 433 19.63 36.23 7.59
N ARG A 434 18.46 36.73 8.00
CA ARG A 434 17.55 36.06 8.94
C ARG A 434 16.12 36.14 8.41
N VAL A 435 15.40 35.03 8.53
CA VAL A 435 14.01 34.95 8.07
C VAL A 435 13.03 35.02 9.24
N ALA A 436 11.95 35.79 9.04
CA ALA A 436 10.88 35.93 10.02
C ALA A 436 9.91 34.72 9.93
N LEU A 437 9.43 34.25 11.07
CA LEU A 437 8.46 33.19 11.20
C LEU A 437 7.26 33.63 12.02
N ILE A 438 6.10 33.06 11.74
CA ILE A 438 4.89 33.18 12.57
C ILE A 438 4.44 31.78 13.01
N TRP A 439 3.49 31.70 13.95
CA TRP A 439 2.79 30.46 14.25
C TRP A 439 1.59 30.29 13.32
N ALA A 440 1.39 29.08 12.80
CA ALA A 440 0.12 28.71 12.20
C ALA A 440 -0.96 28.62 13.28
N THR A 441 -2.19 28.98 12.92
CA THR A 441 -3.35 28.91 13.81
C THR A 441 -3.81 27.46 14.01
N GLU A 442 -3.78 26.71 12.92
CA GLU A 442 -4.22 25.32 12.85
C GLU A 442 -3.14 24.37 13.38
N ARG A 443 -3.60 23.24 13.88
CA ARG A 443 -2.71 22.15 14.33
C ARG A 443 -2.76 20.98 13.36
N LEU A 444 -1.61 20.36 13.16
CA LEU A 444 -1.51 19.15 12.35
C LEU A 444 -2.03 17.93 13.14
N ASP A 445 -2.74 17.06 12.45
CA ASP A 445 -2.93 15.69 12.93
C ASP A 445 -1.64 14.89 12.68
N GLY A 446 -0.84 14.72 13.71
CA GLY A 446 0.47 14.03 13.61
C GLY A 446 0.38 12.59 13.11
N PHE A 447 -0.80 11.98 13.16
CA PHE A 447 -1.04 10.62 12.67
C PHE A 447 -1.40 10.58 11.17
N ASN A 448 -1.74 11.71 10.55
CA ASN A 448 -2.04 11.75 9.12
C ASN A 448 -0.81 11.31 8.30
N PRO A 449 -0.88 10.14 7.60
CA PRO A 449 0.27 9.61 6.89
C PRO A 449 0.71 10.49 5.72
N LEU A 450 -0.19 11.31 5.15
CA LEU A 450 0.13 12.19 4.03
C LEU A 450 1.14 13.29 4.40
N LEU A 451 1.28 13.64 5.69
CA LEU A 451 2.31 14.59 6.14
C LEU A 451 3.74 14.14 5.85
N ARG A 452 3.94 12.82 5.66
CA ARG A 452 5.25 12.24 5.33
C ARG A 452 5.60 12.33 3.85
N TYR A 453 4.63 12.73 3.01
CA TYR A 453 4.76 12.78 1.55
C TYR A 453 4.61 14.21 1.05
N LYS A 454 5.37 14.54 0.02
CA LYS A 454 5.31 15.87 -0.59
C LYS A 454 4.24 15.89 -1.67
N THR A 455 2.98 16.11 -1.25
CA THR A 455 1.78 16.06 -2.10
C THR A 455 1.21 17.46 -2.35
N SER A 456 0.39 17.59 -3.41
CA SER A 456 -0.42 18.80 -3.64
C SER A 456 -1.64 18.89 -2.71
N ALA A 457 -2.00 17.85 -1.97
CA ALA A 457 -3.01 17.87 -0.90
C ALA A 457 -2.47 18.58 0.35
N ARG A 458 -2.27 19.88 0.26
CA ARG A 458 -1.60 20.71 1.27
C ARG A 458 -2.27 22.06 1.55
N SER A 459 -3.57 22.13 1.35
CA SER A 459 -4.34 23.38 1.50
C SER A 459 -4.09 24.11 2.83
N LEU A 460 -3.97 23.34 3.93
CA LEU A 460 -3.66 23.87 5.26
C LEU A 460 -2.30 24.60 5.29
N TYR A 461 -1.27 24.01 4.67
CA TYR A 461 0.05 24.63 4.58
C TYR A 461 0.03 25.87 3.68
N ASP A 462 -0.68 25.81 2.55
CA ASP A 462 -0.72 26.89 1.58
C ASP A 462 -1.45 28.10 2.15
N ALA A 463 -2.57 27.91 2.85
CA ALA A 463 -3.27 28.97 3.57
C ALA A 463 -2.38 29.64 4.65
N ALA A 464 -1.65 28.85 5.42
CA ALA A 464 -0.75 29.38 6.44
C ALA A 464 0.44 30.14 5.84
N ILE A 465 0.95 29.71 4.67
CA ILE A 465 2.00 30.42 3.94
C ILE A 465 1.48 31.75 3.41
N GLU A 466 0.24 31.84 2.90
CA GLU A 466 -0.38 33.07 2.45
C GLU A 466 -0.48 34.08 3.60
N ILE A 467 -0.92 33.64 4.77
CA ILE A 467 -0.97 34.48 5.98
C ILE A 467 0.44 34.95 6.37
N ALA A 468 1.43 34.06 6.34
CA ALA A 468 2.81 34.40 6.64
C ALA A 468 3.35 35.47 5.68
N VAL A 469 3.12 35.32 4.38
CA VAL A 469 3.51 36.30 3.35
C VAL A 469 2.83 37.64 3.57
N ALA A 470 1.52 37.65 3.86
CA ALA A 470 0.77 38.90 4.16
C ALA A 470 1.34 39.63 5.40
N GLN A 471 1.90 38.89 6.36
CA GLN A 471 2.59 39.40 7.52
C GLN A 471 4.10 39.62 7.30
N GLN A 472 4.59 39.57 6.07
CA GLN A 472 6.01 39.74 5.74
C GLN A 472 6.90 38.71 6.49
N ALA A 473 6.40 37.48 6.70
CA ALA A 473 7.15 36.37 7.23
C ALA A 473 7.51 35.38 6.12
N PHE A 474 8.60 34.67 6.33
CA PHE A 474 9.08 33.64 5.39
C PHE A 474 8.21 32.39 5.45
N ASP A 475 7.79 31.97 6.64
CA ASP A 475 7.07 30.72 6.83
C ASP A 475 6.17 30.78 8.08
N ALA A 476 5.22 29.83 8.17
CA ALA A 476 4.39 29.60 9.35
C ALA A 476 4.75 28.24 9.98
N LEU A 477 5.02 28.24 11.29
CA LEU A 477 5.37 27.04 12.06
C LEU A 477 4.11 26.33 12.56
N PHE A 478 4.07 25.03 12.42
CA PHE A 478 2.99 24.18 12.88
C PHE A 478 3.37 23.38 14.14
N CYS A 479 2.37 23.18 14.99
CA CYS A 479 2.38 22.19 16.06
C CYS A 479 1.34 21.12 15.78
N ASN A 480 1.55 19.92 16.33
CA ASN A 480 0.51 18.90 16.33
C ASN A 480 -0.51 19.10 17.47
N GLN A 481 -1.52 18.22 17.52
CA GLN A 481 -2.56 18.26 18.54
C GLN A 481 -2.02 18.10 19.97
N ALA A 482 -0.89 17.40 20.15
CA ALA A 482 -0.19 17.26 21.43
C ALA A 482 0.65 18.50 21.82
N GLY A 483 0.68 19.55 21.00
CA GLY A 483 1.43 20.79 21.26
C GLY A 483 2.92 20.69 20.94
N LEU A 484 3.38 19.62 20.32
CA LEU A 484 4.75 19.47 19.86
C LEU A 484 4.95 20.16 18.51
N VAL A 485 6.09 20.83 18.36
CA VAL A 485 6.46 21.49 17.10
C VAL A 485 6.75 20.44 16.03
N CYS A 486 6.24 20.66 14.83
CA CYS A 486 6.40 19.76 13.69
C CYS A 486 7.39 20.36 12.68
N GLU A 487 6.89 21.28 11.87
CA GLU A 487 7.64 21.89 10.78
C GLU A 487 7.05 23.26 10.40
N GLY A 488 7.63 23.93 9.42
CA GLY A 488 7.00 25.05 8.72
C GLY A 488 6.26 24.62 7.47
N GLY A 489 5.45 25.50 6.89
CA GLY A 489 4.69 25.23 5.66
C GLY A 489 5.57 24.87 4.46
N ARG A 490 6.85 25.25 4.48
CA ARG A 490 7.83 24.95 3.41
C ARG A 490 9.24 24.63 3.92
N SER A 491 9.44 24.47 5.23
CA SER A 491 10.75 24.22 5.85
C SER A 491 10.66 23.31 7.07
N ASN A 492 11.70 22.53 7.32
CA ASN A 492 11.88 21.85 8.60
C ASN A 492 12.48 22.81 9.62
N VAL A 493 12.22 22.56 10.91
CA VAL A 493 12.65 23.38 12.04
C VAL A 493 13.89 22.76 12.68
N PHE A 494 14.82 23.64 13.09
CA PHE A 494 16.04 23.25 13.80
C PHE A 494 16.35 24.22 14.93
N VAL A 495 16.86 23.73 16.04
CA VAL A 495 17.41 24.52 17.14
C VAL A 495 18.88 24.19 17.28
N LYS A 496 19.73 25.22 17.20
CA LYS A 496 21.19 25.03 17.37
C LYS A 496 21.51 24.83 18.85
N GLU A 497 22.18 23.74 19.16
CA GLU A 497 22.67 23.41 20.50
C GLU A 497 24.14 23.02 20.43
N GLY A 498 25.00 23.93 20.87
CA GLY A 498 26.45 23.81 20.67
C GLY A 498 26.79 23.67 19.17
N ASN A 499 27.42 22.56 18.82
CA ASN A 499 27.79 22.22 17.43
C ASN A 499 26.76 21.35 16.70
N ARG A 500 25.64 21.02 17.34
CA ARG A 500 24.58 20.17 16.75
C ARG A 500 23.29 20.96 16.52
N LEU A 501 22.44 20.39 15.69
CA LEU A 501 21.09 20.86 15.45
C LEU A 501 20.10 19.85 16.03
N LEU A 502 19.09 20.33 16.75
CA LEU A 502 17.95 19.52 17.17
C LEU A 502 16.79 19.77 16.21
N THR A 503 16.11 18.71 15.76
CA THR A 503 14.95 18.78 14.86
C THR A 503 13.86 17.81 15.32
N PRO A 504 12.56 18.14 15.15
CA PRO A 504 11.49 17.23 15.55
C PRO A 504 11.55 15.88 14.81
N PRO A 505 11.21 14.77 15.48
CA PRO A 505 11.12 13.46 14.83
C PRO A 505 9.88 13.36 13.92
N VAL A 506 9.96 12.51 12.89
CA VAL A 506 8.89 12.33 11.89
C VAL A 506 7.55 11.94 12.53
N ARG A 507 7.58 11.23 13.67
CA ARG A 507 6.37 10.87 14.42
C ARG A 507 5.57 12.06 14.98
N CYS A 508 6.12 13.27 15.00
CA CYS A 508 5.38 14.48 15.33
C CYS A 508 4.42 14.92 14.22
N GLY A 509 4.49 14.33 13.03
CA GLY A 509 3.71 14.71 11.85
C GLY A 509 4.42 15.79 11.04
N LEU A 510 5.41 15.40 10.25
CA LEU A 510 6.19 16.31 9.40
C LEU A 510 6.75 15.57 8.18
N LEU A 511 7.06 16.35 7.15
CA LEU A 511 7.76 15.87 5.97
C LEU A 511 9.23 15.56 6.29
N PRO A 512 9.74 14.36 5.99
CA PRO A 512 11.17 14.06 6.05
C PRO A 512 11.92 14.79 4.92
N GLY A 513 12.24 16.07 5.14
CA GLY A 513 12.88 16.92 4.15
C GLY A 513 14.26 16.41 3.73
N VAL A 514 14.62 16.59 2.45
CA VAL A 514 15.90 16.09 1.90
C VAL A 514 17.09 16.72 2.63
N LEU A 515 17.06 18.02 2.93
CA LEU A 515 18.10 18.67 3.74
C LEU A 515 18.15 18.07 5.17
N ARG A 516 16.98 17.86 5.79
CA ARG A 516 16.89 17.26 7.12
C ARG A 516 17.51 15.87 7.15
N ALA A 517 17.18 15.04 6.18
CA ALA A 517 17.73 13.69 6.05
C ALA A 517 19.26 13.71 5.87
N GLU A 518 19.77 14.63 5.06
CA GLU A 518 21.22 14.82 4.86
C GLU A 518 21.93 15.21 6.18
N LEU A 519 21.39 16.16 6.93
CA LEU A 519 21.98 16.61 8.20
C LEU A 519 21.95 15.50 9.27
N LEU A 520 20.89 14.71 9.34
CA LEU A 520 20.80 13.56 10.23
C LEU A 520 21.82 12.48 9.86
N ALA A 521 21.92 12.15 8.57
CA ALA A 521 22.86 11.13 8.08
C ALA A 521 24.33 11.51 8.33
N ARG A 522 24.65 12.80 8.30
CA ARG A 522 26.00 13.32 8.62
C ARG A 522 26.27 13.47 10.12
N GLY A 523 25.29 13.23 10.98
CA GLY A 523 25.41 13.46 12.43
C GLY A 523 25.45 14.94 12.83
N GLU A 524 25.17 15.86 11.90
CA GLU A 524 25.09 17.30 12.15
C GLU A 524 23.79 17.68 12.86
N ALA A 525 22.74 16.85 12.72
CA ALA A 525 21.48 17.00 13.43
C ALA A 525 21.11 15.72 14.20
N SER A 526 20.26 15.86 15.22
CA SER A 526 19.62 14.75 15.95
C SER A 526 18.15 15.07 16.20
N GLU A 527 17.35 14.02 16.31
CA GLU A 527 15.92 14.18 16.60
C GLU A 527 15.69 14.48 18.08
N SER A 528 14.82 15.45 18.34
CA SER A 528 14.37 15.82 19.69
C SER A 528 12.95 16.37 19.66
N LEU A 529 12.14 16.05 20.65
CA LEU A 529 10.84 16.68 20.83
C LEU A 529 11.04 18.15 21.19
N LEU A 530 10.47 19.03 20.41
CA LEU A 530 10.54 20.49 20.61
C LEU A 530 9.16 21.04 20.95
N THR A 531 9.10 21.89 21.96
CA THR A 531 7.90 22.60 22.40
C THR A 531 7.89 24.04 21.87
N ILE A 532 6.72 24.68 21.96
CA ILE A 532 6.58 26.11 21.68
C ILE A 532 7.55 26.94 22.53
N SER A 533 7.77 26.54 23.78
CA SER A 533 8.69 27.23 24.71
C SER A 533 10.13 27.16 24.21
N ASP A 534 10.56 26.00 23.73
CA ASP A 534 11.91 25.78 23.21
C ASP A 534 12.18 26.65 21.98
N ILE A 535 11.19 26.76 21.07
CA ILE A 535 11.31 27.60 19.88
C ILE A 535 11.34 29.09 20.25
N LYS A 536 10.50 29.51 21.21
CA LYS A 536 10.52 30.92 21.70
C LYS A 536 11.85 31.26 22.36
N ALA A 537 12.44 30.37 23.15
CA ALA A 537 13.74 30.55 23.75
C ALA A 537 14.84 30.60 22.67
N ALA A 538 14.86 29.63 21.77
CA ALA A 538 15.81 29.58 20.66
C ALA A 538 15.76 30.78 19.74
N SER A 539 14.57 31.34 19.51
CA SER A 539 14.39 32.58 18.73
C SER A 539 15.04 33.79 19.42
N ARG A 540 14.78 33.96 20.73
CA ARG A 540 15.36 35.08 21.52
C ARG A 540 16.89 34.98 21.62
N GLU A 541 17.42 33.77 21.71
CA GLU A 541 18.85 33.52 21.83
C GLU A 541 19.58 33.43 20.47
N GLY A 542 18.87 33.64 19.34
CA GLY A 542 19.46 33.58 18.00
C GLY A 542 19.85 32.17 17.54
N ARG A 543 19.35 31.11 18.21
CA ARG A 543 19.64 29.69 17.94
C ARG A 543 18.65 29.05 16.98
N LEU A 544 17.50 29.70 16.69
CA LEU A 544 16.48 29.16 15.81
C LEU A 544 16.95 29.14 14.35
N ARG A 545 16.71 28.04 13.67
CA ARG A 545 16.97 27.82 12.25
C ARG A 545 15.76 27.16 11.60
N VAL A 546 15.55 27.45 10.32
CA VAL A 546 14.69 26.67 9.44
C VAL A 546 15.45 26.28 8.18
N GLY A 547 15.04 25.22 7.52
CA GLY A 547 15.77 24.76 6.35
C GLY A 547 14.96 23.91 5.39
N ASN A 548 15.33 23.97 4.13
CA ASN A 548 14.83 23.09 3.07
C ASN A 548 15.92 22.87 2.02
N ALA A 549 15.68 21.92 1.12
CA ALA A 549 16.66 21.55 0.09
C ALA A 549 16.95 22.70 -0.90
N LEU A 550 15.99 23.61 -1.09
CA LEU A 550 16.09 24.73 -2.02
C LEU A 550 17.02 25.85 -1.50
N ARG A 551 16.92 26.18 -0.20
CA ARG A 551 17.58 27.34 0.42
C ARG A 551 18.73 26.97 1.36
N GLY A 552 18.85 25.68 1.73
CA GLY A 552 19.75 25.28 2.80
C GLY A 552 19.20 25.66 4.17
N LEU A 553 20.11 25.74 5.15
CA LEU A 553 19.81 26.13 6.54
C LEU A 553 19.86 27.63 6.68
N MET A 554 18.80 28.24 7.23
CA MET A 554 18.62 29.69 7.36
C MET A 554 18.46 30.08 8.83
N PRO A 555 19.18 31.10 9.34
CA PRO A 555 18.86 31.72 10.60
C PRO A 555 17.44 32.28 10.61
N ALA A 556 16.73 32.09 11.71
CA ALA A 556 15.33 32.49 11.80
C ALA A 556 15.00 33.19 13.13
N TYR A 557 13.88 33.90 13.18
CA TYR A 557 13.31 34.45 14.40
C TYR A 557 11.78 34.46 14.34
N LEU A 558 11.14 34.39 15.51
CA LEU A 558 9.68 34.54 15.62
C LEU A 558 9.33 36.06 15.66
N LYS A 559 8.30 36.43 14.90
CA LYS A 559 7.65 37.70 15.02
C LYS A 559 6.78 37.80 16.25
#